data_e16f63a97c21c13ed5a055850262550c
#
_entry.id   e16f63a97c21c13ed5a055850262550c
#
_cell.length_a   1.000
_cell.length_b   1.000
_cell.length_c   1.000
_cell.angle_alpha   90.00
_cell.angle_beta   90.00
_cell.angle_gamma   90.00
#
_symmetry.space_group_name_H-M   'P 1'
#
loop_
_entity.id
_entity.type
_entity.pdbx_description
1 polymer ?
#
loop_
_entity_poly.entity_id
_entity_poly.type
_entity_poly.pdbx_seq_one_letter_code
_entity_poly.pdbx_strand_id
1 'polypeptide(L)'
;LDTPGHANHHGCIWDERTRGFFTGDTFGIAYPEFRTGAGPWMFAPTTPVAFDPESWHRSLDRLVSYAPAFAYLTHFGRVAVTADLVARLRESIDALAATAHAAAGLGESRLAHLKAAVGEQLVAEARSHGVTLEEARMRELLAVDIELNAQGLEVWLVRQEKQRAGRNTP
;
A
#
# COMPACT_ATOMS: atom_id res chain seq x y z
N LEU A 1 -13.41 13.16 -4.24
CA LEU A 1 -12.78 12.55 -5.41
C LEU A 1 -12.90 11.04 -5.32
N ASP A 2 -13.27 10.40 -6.40
CA ASP A 2 -13.15 8.97 -6.55
C ASP A 2 -11.67 8.59 -6.73
N THR A 3 -11.17 7.65 -5.90
CA THR A 3 -9.75 7.29 -5.83
C THR A 3 -9.58 5.77 -5.72
N PRO A 4 -9.90 5.02 -6.79
CA PRO A 4 -9.74 3.57 -6.82
C PRO A 4 -8.26 3.16 -6.77
N GLY A 5 -8.01 1.92 -6.38
CA GLY A 5 -6.67 1.31 -6.37
C GLY A 5 -6.40 0.51 -5.12
N HIS A 6 -6.57 1.11 -3.94
CA HIS A 6 -6.66 0.37 -2.68
C HIS A 6 -7.95 -0.45 -2.63
N ALA A 7 -9.08 0.18 -2.96
CA ALA A 7 -10.38 -0.45 -3.11
C ALA A 7 -11.20 0.27 -4.20
N ASN A 8 -12.13 -0.44 -4.86
CA ASN A 8 -12.91 0.12 -5.97
C ASN A 8 -13.83 1.27 -5.58
N HIS A 9 -14.31 1.28 -4.33
CA HIS A 9 -15.25 2.26 -3.80
C HIS A 9 -14.58 3.38 -3.00
N HIS A 10 -13.24 3.44 -3.05
CA HIS A 10 -12.50 4.40 -2.24
C HIS A 10 -12.65 5.82 -2.77
N GLY A 11 -12.79 6.77 -1.86
CA GLY A 11 -12.90 8.18 -2.17
C GLY A 11 -12.12 9.04 -1.18
N CYS A 12 -11.56 10.14 -1.66
CA CYS A 12 -10.87 11.13 -0.84
C CYS A 12 -11.64 12.44 -0.80
N ILE A 13 -11.68 13.09 0.38
CA ILE A 13 -12.36 14.35 0.61
C ILE A 13 -11.32 15.46 0.69
N TRP A 14 -11.45 16.48 -0.17
CA TRP A 14 -10.61 17.68 -0.14
C TRP A 14 -11.15 18.70 0.86
N ASP A 15 -10.28 19.16 1.76
CA ASP A 15 -10.54 20.30 2.64
C ASP A 15 -9.68 21.49 2.18
N GLU A 16 -10.33 22.48 1.56
CA GLU A 16 -9.68 23.67 1.03
C GLU A 16 -9.05 24.52 2.12
N ARG A 17 -9.66 24.59 3.30
CA ARG A 17 -9.19 25.40 4.41
C ARG A 17 -7.82 24.95 4.93
N THR A 18 -7.58 23.66 5.00
CA THR A 18 -6.31 23.09 5.44
C THR A 18 -5.39 22.72 4.28
N ARG A 19 -5.89 22.82 3.04
CA ARG A 19 -5.24 22.28 1.85
C ARG A 19 -4.85 20.81 2.04
N GLY A 20 -5.76 20.02 2.57
CA GLY A 20 -5.53 18.64 2.92
C GLY A 20 -6.59 17.70 2.38
N PHE A 21 -6.23 16.44 2.23
CA PHE A 21 -7.15 15.36 1.89
C PHE A 21 -7.39 14.46 3.09
N PHE A 22 -8.65 14.12 3.35
CA PHE A 22 -8.99 12.92 4.10
C PHE A 22 -8.93 11.76 3.11
N THR A 23 -7.93 10.89 3.25
CA THR A 23 -7.50 9.99 2.20
C THR A 23 -7.99 8.56 2.36
N GLY A 24 -8.63 8.24 3.48
CA GLY A 24 -8.79 6.83 3.79
C GLY A 24 -7.42 6.13 3.70
N ASP A 25 -7.39 4.94 3.14
CA ASP A 25 -6.16 4.17 2.97
C ASP A 25 -5.48 4.38 1.60
N THR A 26 -6.06 5.23 0.73
CA THR A 26 -5.46 5.55 -0.58
C THR A 26 -4.08 6.18 -0.45
N PHE A 27 -3.81 6.92 0.63
CA PHE A 27 -2.51 7.55 0.87
C PHE A 27 -1.62 6.76 1.85
N GLY A 28 -1.92 5.46 2.05
CA GLY A 28 -1.09 4.56 2.86
C GLY A 28 -1.35 4.62 4.36
N ILE A 29 -0.55 3.87 5.09
CA ILE A 29 -0.54 3.78 6.55
C ILE A 29 0.82 4.22 7.10
N ALA A 30 0.83 5.00 8.19
CA ALA A 30 2.05 5.54 8.81
C ALA A 30 2.04 5.33 10.33
N TYR A 31 2.59 4.21 10.79
CA TYR A 31 2.71 3.93 12.22
C TYR A 31 3.64 4.91 12.93
N PRO A 32 3.24 5.48 14.07
CA PRO A 32 4.08 6.40 14.85
C PRO A 32 5.41 5.80 15.28
N GLU A 33 5.43 4.50 15.58
CA GLU A 33 6.59 3.75 16.04
C GLU A 33 7.70 3.66 14.99
N PHE A 34 7.34 3.80 13.72
CA PHE A 34 8.28 3.75 12.59
C PHE A 34 8.74 5.14 12.13
N ARG A 35 8.37 6.20 12.86
CA ARG A 35 8.84 7.55 12.54
C ARG A 35 10.33 7.69 12.83
N THR A 36 11.05 8.35 11.91
CA THR A 36 12.48 8.64 12.03
C THR A 36 12.75 10.14 11.93
N GLY A 37 14.02 10.54 11.98
CA GLY A 37 14.43 11.92 11.69
C GLY A 37 14.09 12.37 10.26
N ALA A 38 13.94 11.44 9.32
CA ALA A 38 13.50 11.70 7.95
C ALA A 38 11.97 11.87 7.81
N GLY A 39 11.21 11.70 8.89
CA GLY A 39 9.75 11.81 8.91
C GLY A 39 9.03 10.47 9.11
N PRO A 40 7.74 10.37 8.75
CA PRO A 40 6.99 9.14 8.84
C PRO A 40 7.46 8.14 7.79
N TRP A 41 7.63 6.87 8.17
CA TRP A 41 7.63 5.78 7.22
C TRP A 41 6.18 5.43 6.86
N MET A 42 5.94 5.21 5.57
CA MET A 42 4.63 4.83 5.05
C MET A 42 4.75 3.67 4.09
N PHE A 43 3.71 2.85 4.05
CA PHE A 43 3.56 1.75 3.10
C PHE A 43 2.14 1.70 2.55
N ALA A 44 1.99 1.01 1.42
CA ALA A 44 0.71 0.77 0.78
C ALA A 44 -0.02 -0.42 1.44
N PRO A 45 -1.24 -0.26 2.01
CA PRO A 45 -2.05 -1.38 2.46
C PRO A 45 -2.84 -1.96 1.29
N THR A 46 -2.72 -3.25 1.03
CA THR A 46 -3.60 -3.98 0.11
C THR A 46 -4.67 -4.71 0.92
N THR A 47 -5.92 -4.45 0.64
CA THR A 47 -7.00 -5.23 1.24
C THR A 47 -7.44 -6.36 0.31
N PRO A 48 -8.00 -7.48 0.82
CA PRO A 48 -8.41 -8.62 -0.01
C PRO A 48 -9.66 -8.34 -0.85
N VAL A 49 -9.87 -7.09 -1.30
CA VAL A 49 -11.07 -6.68 -2.02
C VAL A 49 -10.77 -6.26 -3.46
N ALA A 50 -9.85 -5.34 -3.69
CA ALA A 50 -9.75 -4.73 -5.01
C ALA A 50 -8.40 -4.05 -5.31
N PHE A 51 -7.28 -4.58 -4.85
CA PHE A 51 -5.97 -4.05 -5.21
C PHE A 51 -5.83 -3.91 -6.73
N ASP A 52 -5.50 -2.69 -7.18
CA ASP A 52 -5.22 -2.34 -8.57
C ASP A 52 -4.12 -1.26 -8.59
N PRO A 53 -2.86 -1.66 -8.79
CA PRO A 53 -1.72 -0.74 -8.71
C PRO A 53 -1.80 0.39 -9.74
N GLU A 54 -2.25 0.12 -10.97
CA GLU A 54 -2.36 1.15 -12.01
C GLU A 54 -3.40 2.20 -11.65
N SER A 55 -4.57 1.77 -11.17
CA SER A 55 -5.61 2.69 -10.71
C SER A 55 -5.14 3.48 -9.49
N TRP A 56 -4.34 2.87 -8.61
CA TRP A 56 -3.82 3.55 -7.44
C TRP A 56 -2.82 4.65 -7.81
N HIS A 57 -1.91 4.38 -8.76
CA HIS A 57 -1.02 5.42 -9.28
C HIS A 57 -1.78 6.60 -9.88
N ARG A 58 -2.83 6.35 -10.69
CA ARG A 58 -3.69 7.42 -11.22
C ARG A 58 -4.40 8.21 -10.12
N SER A 59 -4.85 7.53 -9.07
CA SER A 59 -5.45 8.19 -7.91
C SER A 59 -4.45 9.09 -7.18
N LEU A 60 -3.21 8.63 -6.99
CA LEU A 60 -2.14 9.46 -6.41
C LEU A 60 -1.80 10.67 -7.30
N ASP A 61 -1.73 10.50 -8.63
CA ASP A 61 -1.54 11.63 -9.57
C ASP A 61 -2.63 12.68 -9.38
N ARG A 62 -3.88 12.23 -9.29
CA ARG A 62 -5.02 13.11 -9.08
C ARG A 62 -4.95 13.84 -7.74
N LEU A 63 -4.60 13.17 -6.65
CA LEU A 63 -4.44 13.81 -5.34
C LEU A 63 -3.32 14.83 -5.36
N VAL A 64 -2.15 14.48 -5.90
CA VAL A 64 -0.97 15.35 -5.95
C VAL A 64 -1.21 16.60 -6.82
N SER A 65 -2.05 16.50 -7.87
CA SER A 65 -2.38 17.64 -8.73
C SER A 65 -3.06 18.81 -8.01
N TYR A 66 -3.66 18.57 -6.84
CA TYR A 66 -4.21 19.61 -5.97
C TYR A 66 -3.15 20.34 -5.12
N ALA A 67 -1.88 19.93 -5.22
CA ALA A 67 -0.79 20.43 -4.38
C ALA A 67 -1.14 20.43 -2.87
N PRO A 68 -1.58 19.29 -2.31
CA PRO A 68 -2.00 19.21 -0.92
C PRO A 68 -0.82 19.46 0.01
N ALA A 69 -1.08 20.19 1.10
CA ALA A 69 -0.12 20.36 2.18
C ALA A 69 -0.10 19.13 3.12
N PHE A 70 -1.27 18.49 3.29
CA PHE A 70 -1.45 17.40 4.24
C PHE A 70 -2.31 16.28 3.66
N ALA A 71 -2.04 15.05 4.14
CA ALA A 71 -2.94 13.92 4.07
C ALA A 71 -3.37 13.52 5.49
N TYR A 72 -4.69 13.40 5.71
CA TYR A 72 -5.29 12.91 6.93
C TYR A 72 -5.64 11.44 6.69
N LEU A 73 -4.78 10.56 7.20
CA LEU A 73 -4.90 9.12 7.01
C LEU A 73 -6.00 8.54 7.90
N THR A 74 -6.59 7.43 7.51
CA THR A 74 -7.50 6.66 8.37
C THR A 74 -6.77 6.19 9.63
N HIS A 75 -5.53 5.71 9.45
CA HIS A 75 -4.73 5.16 10.52
C HIS A 75 -3.54 6.08 10.83
N PHE A 76 -3.41 6.44 12.12
CA PHE A 76 -2.27 7.15 12.71
C PHE A 76 -2.04 8.61 12.26
N GLY A 77 -3.11 9.26 11.79
CA GLY A 77 -3.21 10.72 11.82
C GLY A 77 -2.73 11.44 10.55
N ARG A 78 -2.20 12.64 10.76
CA ARG A 78 -1.84 13.58 9.69
C ARG A 78 -0.37 13.46 9.29
N VAL A 79 -0.12 13.45 7.99
CA VAL A 79 1.24 13.56 7.42
C VAL A 79 1.33 14.79 6.50
N ALA A 80 2.50 15.42 6.43
CA ALA A 80 2.78 16.42 5.40
C ALA A 80 3.02 15.70 4.06
N VAL A 81 2.41 16.19 3.00
CA VAL A 81 2.60 15.63 1.66
C VAL A 81 3.87 16.20 1.06
N THR A 82 4.86 15.36 0.85
CA THR A 82 6.12 15.71 0.19
C THR A 82 6.33 14.83 -1.04
N ALA A 83 7.13 15.29 -1.99
CA ALA A 83 7.46 14.51 -3.18
C ALA A 83 8.12 13.15 -2.81
N ASP A 84 9.00 13.15 -1.81
CA ASP A 84 9.68 11.95 -1.31
C ASP A 84 8.68 10.95 -0.71
N LEU A 85 7.73 11.43 0.10
CA LEU A 85 6.69 10.57 0.68
C LEU A 85 5.79 9.93 -0.39
N VAL A 86 5.41 10.70 -1.42
CA VAL A 86 4.63 10.20 -2.56
C VAL A 86 5.43 9.17 -3.37
N ALA A 87 6.72 9.42 -3.61
CA ALA A 87 7.60 8.49 -4.31
C ALA A 87 7.69 7.15 -3.57
N ARG A 88 7.94 7.17 -2.26
CA ARG A 88 7.99 5.96 -1.43
C ARG A 88 6.68 5.17 -1.45
N LEU A 89 5.54 5.85 -1.39
CA LEU A 89 4.25 5.18 -1.47
C LEU A 89 4.06 4.47 -2.83
N ARG A 90 4.52 5.10 -3.93
CA ARG A 90 4.51 4.47 -5.25
C ARG A 90 5.43 3.26 -5.31
N GLU A 91 6.64 3.39 -4.78
CA GLU A 91 7.61 2.29 -4.69
C GLU A 91 7.04 1.11 -3.89
N SER A 92 6.33 1.38 -2.79
CA SER A 92 5.67 0.34 -1.98
C SER A 92 4.56 -0.37 -2.76
N ILE A 93 3.73 0.36 -3.53
CA ILE A 93 2.70 -0.22 -4.41
C ILE A 93 3.34 -1.14 -5.46
N ASP A 94 4.39 -0.66 -6.14
CA ASP A 94 5.08 -1.41 -7.19
C ASP A 94 5.78 -2.65 -6.63
N ALA A 95 6.40 -2.55 -5.46
CA ALA A 95 7.06 -3.66 -4.79
C ALA A 95 6.06 -4.76 -4.38
N LEU A 96 4.87 -4.39 -3.88
CA LEU A 96 3.80 -5.35 -3.58
C LEU A 96 3.31 -6.06 -4.85
N ALA A 97 3.14 -5.32 -5.95
CA ALA A 97 2.76 -5.91 -7.23
C ALA A 97 3.84 -6.88 -7.75
N ALA A 98 5.11 -6.52 -7.64
CA ALA A 98 6.24 -7.38 -8.01
C ALA A 98 6.29 -8.65 -7.15
N THR A 99 6.12 -8.52 -5.83
CA THR A 99 6.04 -9.65 -4.89
C THR A 99 4.92 -10.62 -5.26
N ALA A 100 3.73 -10.09 -5.61
CA ALA A 100 2.63 -10.92 -6.07
C ALA A 100 2.98 -11.66 -7.37
N HIS A 101 3.52 -10.96 -8.37
CA HIS A 101 3.88 -11.60 -9.62
C HIS A 101 4.94 -12.69 -9.47
N ALA A 102 5.92 -12.52 -8.57
CA ALA A 102 6.91 -13.55 -8.28
C ALA A 102 6.28 -14.82 -7.67
N ALA A 103 5.16 -14.68 -6.97
CA ALA A 103 4.45 -15.79 -6.34
C ALA A 103 3.39 -16.46 -7.25
N ALA A 104 3.10 -15.94 -8.45
CA ALA A 104 1.96 -16.35 -9.27
C ALA A 104 1.89 -17.87 -9.59
N GLY A 105 3.05 -18.53 -9.73
CA GLY A 105 3.12 -19.97 -10.07
C GLY A 105 3.15 -20.94 -8.89
N LEU A 106 3.04 -20.48 -7.63
CA LEU A 106 3.33 -21.30 -6.44
C LEU A 106 2.16 -22.19 -5.96
N GLY A 107 0.98 -22.15 -6.59
CA GLY A 107 -0.16 -22.98 -6.23
C GLY A 107 -0.57 -22.82 -4.77
N GLU A 108 -0.76 -23.94 -4.06
CA GLU A 108 -1.23 -23.96 -2.66
C GLU A 108 -0.26 -23.30 -1.67
N SER A 109 1.02 -23.23 -1.97
CA SER A 109 2.02 -22.57 -1.10
C SER A 109 2.05 -21.05 -1.27
N ARG A 110 1.31 -20.49 -2.22
CA ARG A 110 1.37 -19.07 -2.61
C ARG A 110 1.09 -18.11 -1.47
N LEU A 111 0.01 -18.33 -0.72
CA LEU A 111 -0.33 -17.44 0.40
C LEU A 111 0.73 -17.42 1.50
N ALA A 112 1.28 -18.59 1.85
CA ALA A 112 2.36 -18.67 2.85
C ALA A 112 3.63 -17.95 2.36
N HIS A 113 3.96 -18.09 1.07
CA HIS A 113 5.07 -17.37 0.46
C HIS A 113 4.83 -15.84 0.45
N LEU A 114 3.64 -15.40 0.07
CA LEU A 114 3.28 -13.98 0.09
C LEU A 114 3.42 -13.37 1.48
N LYS A 115 2.95 -14.07 2.54
CA LYS A 115 3.13 -13.59 3.92
C LYS A 115 4.60 -13.40 4.29
N ALA A 116 5.44 -14.37 3.96
CA ALA A 116 6.87 -14.27 4.22
C ALA A 116 7.50 -13.10 3.44
N ALA A 117 7.26 -13.04 2.12
CA ALA A 117 7.83 -12.02 1.25
C ALA A 117 7.37 -10.60 1.59
N VAL A 118 6.07 -10.40 1.87
CA VAL A 118 5.54 -9.10 2.34
C VAL A 118 6.18 -8.68 3.66
N GLY A 119 6.33 -9.62 4.61
CA GLY A 119 6.99 -9.34 5.87
C GLY A 119 8.46 -8.90 5.69
N GLU A 120 9.21 -9.58 4.84
CA GLU A 120 10.59 -9.21 4.48
C GLU A 120 10.65 -7.84 3.79
N GLN A 121 9.75 -7.61 2.83
CA GLN A 121 9.65 -6.35 2.10
C GLN A 121 9.41 -5.17 3.05
N LEU A 122 8.36 -5.22 3.89
CA LEU A 122 8.02 -4.12 4.80
C LEU A 122 9.13 -3.84 5.80
N VAL A 123 9.79 -4.88 6.33
CA VAL A 123 10.95 -4.71 7.22
C VAL A 123 12.11 -4.05 6.47
N ALA A 124 12.40 -4.47 5.25
CA ALA A 124 13.48 -3.89 4.45
C ALA A 124 13.19 -2.41 4.10
N GLU A 125 11.96 -2.07 3.72
CA GLU A 125 11.52 -0.69 3.46
C GLU A 125 11.67 0.18 4.71
N ALA A 126 11.22 -0.31 5.89
CA ALA A 126 11.35 0.40 7.14
C ALA A 126 12.83 0.64 7.51
N ARG A 127 13.69 -0.37 7.33
CA ARG A 127 15.15 -0.24 7.53
C ARG A 127 15.77 0.80 6.60
N SER A 128 15.40 0.77 5.31
CA SER A 128 15.86 1.75 4.32
C SER A 128 15.45 3.18 4.68
N HIS A 129 14.29 3.36 5.34
CA HIS A 129 13.84 4.65 5.87
C HIS A 129 14.60 5.08 7.14
N GLY A 130 15.45 4.23 7.70
CA GLY A 130 16.22 4.51 8.92
C GLY A 130 15.54 4.08 10.23
N VAL A 131 14.53 3.22 10.17
CA VAL A 131 13.91 2.64 11.37
C VAL A 131 14.90 1.71 12.07
N THR A 132 15.11 1.91 13.37
CA THR A 132 16.10 1.17 14.18
C THR A 132 15.46 0.17 15.15
N LEU A 133 14.14 -0.01 15.09
CA LEU A 133 13.44 -1.01 15.90
C LEU A 133 14.00 -2.42 15.62
N GLU A 134 14.02 -3.28 16.65
CA GLU A 134 14.33 -4.69 16.50
C GLU A 134 13.35 -5.35 15.51
N GLU A 135 13.86 -6.27 14.67
CA GLU A 135 13.05 -6.89 13.62
C GLU A 135 11.82 -7.61 14.17
N ALA A 136 11.99 -8.34 15.30
CA ALA A 136 10.89 -9.02 15.96
C ALA A 136 9.77 -8.02 16.34
N ARG A 137 10.14 -6.82 16.81
CA ARG A 137 9.18 -5.78 17.16
C ARG A 137 8.50 -5.19 15.93
N MET A 138 9.23 -4.96 14.84
CA MET A 138 8.65 -4.51 13.57
C MET A 138 7.61 -5.53 13.06
N ARG A 139 7.96 -6.82 13.03
CA ARG A 139 7.06 -7.89 12.61
C ARG A 139 5.84 -8.03 13.49
N GLU A 140 5.97 -7.83 14.80
CA GLU A 140 4.85 -7.83 15.73
C GLU A 140 3.89 -6.69 15.43
N LEU A 141 4.38 -5.46 15.26
CA LEU A 141 3.56 -4.28 14.94
C LEU A 141 2.86 -4.42 13.58
N LEU A 142 3.53 -4.98 12.59
CA LEU A 142 3.03 -5.14 11.22
C LEU A 142 2.30 -6.47 10.99
N ALA A 143 2.08 -7.29 12.02
CA ALA A 143 1.56 -8.66 11.83
C ALA A 143 0.22 -8.68 11.09
N VAL A 144 -0.68 -7.77 11.43
CA VAL A 144 -2.00 -7.65 10.79
C VAL A 144 -1.87 -7.18 9.35
N ASP A 145 -1.00 -6.20 9.09
CA ASP A 145 -0.79 -5.66 7.74
C ASP A 145 -0.11 -6.67 6.83
N ILE A 146 0.85 -7.44 7.34
CA ILE A 146 1.48 -8.55 6.59
C ILE A 146 0.42 -9.57 6.16
N GLU A 147 -0.47 -9.96 7.08
CA GLU A 147 -1.56 -10.89 6.78
C GLU A 147 -2.52 -10.33 5.74
N LEU A 148 -3.02 -9.10 5.94
CA LEU A 148 -3.99 -8.48 5.05
C LEU A 148 -3.40 -8.18 3.67
N ASN A 149 -2.16 -7.71 3.61
CA ASN A 149 -1.48 -7.48 2.34
C ASN A 149 -1.30 -8.79 1.57
N ALA A 150 -0.84 -9.85 2.21
CA ALA A 150 -0.69 -11.15 1.55
C ALA A 150 -2.03 -11.67 1.00
N GLN A 151 -3.11 -11.56 1.77
CA GLN A 151 -4.45 -11.94 1.33
C GLN A 151 -4.94 -11.06 0.16
N GLY A 152 -4.69 -9.76 0.20
CA GLY A 152 -5.02 -8.83 -0.87
C GLY A 152 -4.33 -9.17 -2.19
N LEU A 153 -3.04 -9.47 -2.12
CA LEU A 153 -2.24 -9.90 -3.28
C LEU A 153 -2.71 -11.26 -3.83
N GLU A 154 -3.05 -12.21 -2.95
CA GLU A 154 -3.63 -13.50 -3.35
C GLU A 154 -4.91 -13.32 -4.15
N VAL A 155 -5.86 -12.51 -3.63
CA VAL A 155 -7.13 -12.23 -4.31
C VAL A 155 -6.89 -11.53 -5.65
N TRP A 156 -5.94 -10.60 -5.72
CA TRP A 156 -5.57 -9.91 -6.95
C TRP A 156 -5.05 -10.88 -8.02
N LEU A 157 -4.14 -11.79 -7.67
CA LEU A 157 -3.62 -12.81 -8.59
C LEU A 157 -4.73 -13.73 -9.10
N VAL A 158 -5.60 -14.22 -8.22
CA VAL A 158 -6.74 -15.07 -8.62
C VAL A 158 -7.66 -14.34 -9.61
N ARG A 159 -7.90 -13.04 -9.42
CA ARG A 159 -8.69 -12.25 -10.39
C ARG A 159 -7.99 -12.12 -11.74
N GLN A 160 -6.68 -11.88 -11.75
CA GLN A 160 -5.90 -11.81 -13.00
C GLN A 160 -5.92 -13.15 -13.74
N GLU A 161 -5.75 -14.26 -13.06
CA GLU A 161 -5.83 -15.61 -13.62
C GLU A 161 -7.19 -15.87 -14.29
N LYS A 162 -8.29 -15.55 -13.60
CA LYS A 162 -9.65 -15.67 -14.14
C LYS A 162 -9.87 -14.79 -15.38
N GLN A 163 -9.38 -13.55 -15.37
CA GLN A 163 -9.49 -12.65 -16.53
C GLN A 163 -8.70 -13.17 -17.75
N ARG A 164 -7.51 -13.74 -17.53
CA ARG A 164 -6.70 -14.35 -18.60
C ARG A 164 -7.38 -15.60 -19.17
N ALA A 165 -7.92 -16.46 -18.31
CA ALA A 165 -8.66 -17.65 -18.73
C ALA A 165 -9.91 -17.29 -19.55
N GLY A 166 -10.68 -16.30 -19.13
CA GLY A 166 -11.89 -15.85 -19.84
C GLY A 166 -11.60 -15.17 -21.19
N ARG A 167 -10.39 -14.60 -21.39
CA ARG A 167 -9.98 -14.05 -22.70
C ARG A 167 -9.52 -15.12 -23.68
N ASN A 168 -9.16 -16.29 -23.20
CA ASN A 168 -8.67 -17.41 -24.02
C ASN A 168 -9.79 -18.43 -24.37
N THR A 169 -11.02 -18.16 -23.96
CA THR A 169 -12.19 -18.99 -24.36
C THR A 169 -12.76 -18.40 -25.65
N PRO A 170 -12.78 -19.17 -26.77
CA PRO A 170 -13.23 -18.71 -28.10
C PRO A 170 -14.73 -18.41 -28.13
#